data_cd0e9a5193ef1267564e27a5c2b4e9d7
#
_entry.id   cd0e9a5193ef1267564e27a5c2b4e9d7
#
_cell.length_a   1.000
_cell.length_b   1.000
_cell.length_c   1.000
_cell.angle_alpha   90.00
_cell.angle_beta   90.00
_cell.angle_gamma   90.00
#
_symmetry.space_group_name_H-M   'P 1'
#
loop_
_entity.id
_entity.type
_entity.pdbx_description
1 polymer ?
#
loop_
_entity_poly.entity_id
_entity_poly.type
_entity_poly.pdbx_seq_one_letter_code
_entity_poly.pdbx_strand_id
1 'polypeptide(L)'
;MTDRRHVMATASRPAGGWTDEAALAAVTDTLGLGVAYEILDGGSPARVYRATTSAGEDLAVKVLVPAPGAVDGHDLVSFRRKLGQIELLRTLAPRLAAHYLPIVHVVDGDGWSACTTPFYDSADLAAPLRESPQGTQEFFDRYTALVGALVLDGYAVQSHPTPAGYVAETVVGRFLRRLPVLRAALPADLMTAERLTVNGVPCEAPHLVLERLAGRLAQVAPARLMAPAHGDANTRNVLLSARPDAAAEDFRLIDPRGSTEPWDPVYDLAKTLFSLSVWDPALRLGFSVRRSQRYGYRVGFRQPAFPGYRAAIHRFLPHLESCESLSGLFRDDPGWLQRLLLTHDLHVLAEAPCRLSDRKPKPDLRGRDSAPAELALGHYLLGTLLINDLARQLGRAGHVDAGSHLALVTDHLPSG
;
A
#
# COMPACT_ATOMS: atom_id res chain seq x y z
N MET A 1 -19.95 23.01 -3.05
CA MET A 1 -19.33 22.19 -4.13
C MET A 1 -18.13 22.97 -4.62
N THR A 2 -16.93 22.63 -4.20
CA THR A 2 -15.69 23.25 -4.72
C THR A 2 -15.45 22.68 -6.11
N ASP A 3 -15.63 23.53 -7.12
CA ASP A 3 -15.40 23.14 -8.51
C ASP A 3 -13.89 22.91 -8.70
N ARG A 4 -13.51 21.70 -9.09
CA ARG A 4 -12.12 21.32 -9.36
C ARG A 4 -11.58 22.19 -10.50
N ARG A 5 -10.52 22.96 -10.23
CA ARG A 5 -9.86 23.75 -11.25
C ARG A 5 -8.68 22.95 -11.83
N HIS A 6 -8.78 22.60 -13.11
CA HIS A 6 -7.67 22.04 -13.88
C HIS A 6 -6.92 23.19 -14.57
N VAL A 7 -5.62 23.30 -14.30
CA VAL A 7 -4.77 24.38 -14.80
C VAL A 7 -3.53 23.77 -15.44
N MET A 8 -3.17 24.31 -16.61
CA MET A 8 -1.89 23.98 -17.24
C MET A 8 -0.83 24.96 -16.75
N ALA A 9 0.31 24.45 -16.27
CA ALA A 9 1.44 25.31 -15.92
C ALA A 9 2.05 25.92 -17.19
N THR A 10 2.31 27.22 -17.15
CA THR A 10 2.95 27.95 -18.26
C THR A 10 4.47 27.93 -18.20
N ALA A 11 5.05 27.34 -17.14
CA ALA A 11 6.49 27.29 -16.93
C ALA A 11 7.20 26.47 -18.02
N SER A 12 8.27 27.03 -18.58
CA SER A 12 9.12 26.34 -19.55
C SER A 12 9.95 25.26 -18.87
N ARG A 13 10.21 24.16 -19.60
CA ARG A 13 11.03 23.06 -19.09
C ARG A 13 12.46 23.53 -18.81
N PRO A 14 13.01 23.29 -17.59
CA PRO A 14 14.40 23.62 -17.25
C PRO A 14 15.39 22.87 -18.14
N ALA A 15 16.57 23.44 -18.40
CA ALA A 15 17.61 22.83 -19.23
C ALA A 15 18.07 21.46 -18.71
N GLY A 16 18.02 21.22 -17.38
CA GLY A 16 18.35 19.95 -16.73
C GLY A 16 17.18 18.97 -16.60
N GLY A 17 16.00 19.28 -17.17
CA GLY A 17 14.76 18.53 -16.93
C GLY A 17 14.01 18.99 -15.65
N TRP A 18 12.85 18.42 -15.43
CA TRP A 18 12.06 18.72 -14.24
C TRP A 18 12.62 18.00 -13.00
N THR A 19 12.74 18.77 -11.91
CA THR A 19 12.93 18.25 -10.53
C THR A 19 11.66 18.49 -9.74
N ASP A 20 11.54 17.83 -8.57
CA ASP A 20 10.39 18.06 -7.67
C ASP A 20 10.30 19.52 -7.24
N GLU A 21 11.45 20.18 -6.98
CA GLU A 21 11.53 21.59 -6.58
C GLU A 21 11.09 22.52 -7.72
N ALA A 22 11.53 22.26 -8.96
CA ALA A 22 11.14 23.05 -10.12
C ALA A 22 9.64 22.91 -10.43
N ALA A 23 9.11 21.69 -10.29
CA ALA A 23 7.68 21.46 -10.46
C ALA A 23 6.86 22.11 -9.34
N LEU A 24 7.33 22.06 -8.08
CA LEU A 24 6.70 22.77 -6.97
C LEU A 24 6.68 24.29 -7.20
N ALA A 25 7.79 24.88 -7.62
CA ALA A 25 7.85 26.31 -7.94
C ALA A 25 6.82 26.67 -9.03
N ALA A 26 6.72 25.88 -10.09
CA ALA A 26 5.72 26.09 -11.14
C ALA A 26 4.28 26.00 -10.61
N VAL A 27 4.00 25.09 -9.67
CA VAL A 27 2.69 24.98 -9.01
C VAL A 27 2.40 26.21 -8.14
N THR A 28 3.36 26.61 -7.30
CA THR A 28 3.19 27.78 -6.40
C THR A 28 2.98 29.06 -7.17
N ASP A 29 3.74 29.28 -8.25
CA ASP A 29 3.57 30.44 -9.14
C ASP A 29 2.20 30.40 -9.84
N THR A 30 1.80 29.24 -10.38
CA THR A 30 0.53 29.10 -11.12
C THR A 30 -0.68 29.36 -10.22
N LEU A 31 -0.62 28.94 -8.95
CA LEU A 31 -1.74 29.04 -8.01
C LEU A 31 -1.63 30.25 -7.05
N GLY A 32 -0.55 31.03 -7.11
CA GLY A 32 -0.32 32.15 -6.21
C GLY A 32 -0.18 31.72 -4.74
N LEU A 33 0.51 30.59 -4.50
CA LEU A 33 0.72 30.07 -3.15
C LEU A 33 1.94 30.71 -2.48
N GLY A 34 1.89 30.84 -1.16
CA GLY A 34 3.02 31.27 -0.35
C GLY A 34 4.10 30.18 -0.21
N VAL A 35 5.04 30.39 0.72
CA VAL A 35 6.16 29.47 0.97
C VAL A 35 5.63 28.07 1.27
N ALA A 36 6.15 27.10 0.53
CA ALA A 36 5.86 25.69 0.74
C ALA A 36 7.03 24.99 1.42
N TYR A 37 6.72 24.08 2.36
CA TYR A 37 7.71 23.21 2.97
C TYR A 37 7.29 21.74 2.86
N GLU A 38 8.27 20.85 2.69
CA GLU A 38 8.00 19.42 2.49
C GLU A 38 7.48 18.77 3.77
N ILE A 39 6.43 17.97 3.62
CA ILE A 39 5.94 17.07 4.64
C ILE A 39 6.59 15.71 4.36
N LEU A 40 7.54 15.32 5.20
CA LEU A 40 8.46 14.21 4.96
C LEU A 40 7.85 12.81 5.05
N ASP A 41 6.57 12.60 5.04
CA ASP A 41 6.04 11.24 5.18
C ASP A 41 5.21 10.79 3.98
N GLY A 42 5.61 9.70 3.36
CA GLY A 42 4.88 9.09 2.25
C GLY A 42 5.59 7.91 1.63
N GLY A 43 4.82 6.85 1.35
CA GLY A 43 5.31 5.62 0.71
C GLY A 43 5.40 5.69 -0.81
N SER A 44 4.86 6.74 -1.45
CA SER A 44 4.88 6.92 -2.90
C SER A 44 6.04 7.80 -3.37
N PRO A 45 6.45 7.77 -4.65
CA PRO A 45 7.48 8.66 -5.19
C PRO A 45 7.06 10.13 -5.21
N ALA A 46 5.77 10.44 -5.17
CA ALA A 46 5.30 11.81 -5.11
C ALA A 46 5.73 12.50 -3.81
N ARG A 47 6.14 13.76 -3.88
CA ARG A 47 6.43 14.59 -2.72
C ARG A 47 5.19 15.38 -2.30
N VAL A 48 5.04 15.59 -1.01
CA VAL A 48 3.91 16.34 -0.45
C VAL A 48 4.46 17.54 0.32
N TYR A 49 3.89 18.69 0.05
CA TYR A 49 4.28 19.96 0.67
C TYR A 49 3.06 20.61 1.32
N ARG A 50 3.27 21.34 2.39
CA ARG A 50 2.25 22.26 2.93
C ARG A 50 2.53 23.64 2.40
N ALA A 51 1.53 24.30 1.81
CA ALA A 51 1.60 25.65 1.29
C ALA A 51 0.37 26.44 1.76
N THR A 52 0.50 27.77 1.82
CA THR A 52 -0.59 28.63 2.29
C THR A 52 -1.07 29.50 1.13
N THR A 53 -2.38 29.65 0.96
CA THR A 53 -2.98 30.56 -0.02
C THR A 53 -2.84 32.02 0.44
N SER A 54 -3.07 32.97 -0.48
CA SER A 54 -3.13 34.40 -0.15
C SER A 54 -4.24 34.75 0.86
N ALA A 55 -5.27 33.88 0.99
CA ALA A 55 -6.34 34.03 1.99
C ALA A 55 -5.97 33.41 3.36
N GLY A 56 -4.77 32.85 3.52
CA GLY A 56 -4.31 32.23 4.75
C GLY A 56 -4.79 30.77 4.95
N GLU A 57 -5.35 30.13 3.92
CA GLU A 57 -5.75 28.73 3.98
C GLU A 57 -4.57 27.81 3.69
N ASP A 58 -4.42 26.75 4.47
CA ASP A 58 -3.39 25.74 4.26
C ASP A 58 -3.84 24.64 3.28
N LEU A 59 -2.98 24.36 2.33
CA LEU A 59 -3.14 23.28 1.34
C LEU A 59 -2.03 22.26 1.46
N ALA A 60 -2.36 21.00 1.22
CA ALA A 60 -1.39 19.97 0.88
C ALA A 60 -1.21 19.96 -0.65
N VAL A 61 0.03 20.17 -1.10
CA VAL A 61 0.43 20.15 -2.51
C VAL A 61 1.19 18.88 -2.79
N LYS A 62 0.61 17.97 -3.56
CA LYS A 62 1.25 16.71 -3.95
C LYS A 62 1.79 16.82 -5.37
N VAL A 63 3.10 16.65 -5.52
CA VAL A 63 3.82 16.78 -6.79
C VAL A 63 4.42 15.42 -7.18
N LEU A 64 4.25 15.02 -8.42
CA LEU A 64 4.89 13.83 -8.99
C LEU A 64 5.70 14.20 -10.23
N VAL A 65 7.01 14.02 -10.13
CA VAL A 65 7.95 13.97 -11.26
C VAL A 65 8.41 12.51 -11.35
N PRO A 66 7.89 11.70 -12.29
CA PRO A 66 8.17 10.27 -12.29
C PRO A 66 9.62 9.99 -12.66
N ALA A 67 10.21 8.99 -12.03
CA ALA A 67 11.52 8.47 -12.45
C ALA A 67 11.41 7.79 -13.82
N PRO A 68 12.47 7.81 -14.65
CA PRO A 68 12.51 7.00 -15.85
C PRO A 68 12.27 5.52 -15.53
N GLY A 69 11.35 4.88 -16.27
CA GLY A 69 10.99 3.47 -16.04
C GLY A 69 10.16 3.23 -14.78
N ALA A 70 9.49 4.25 -14.24
CA ALA A 70 8.57 4.10 -13.12
C ALA A 70 7.54 3.00 -13.39
N VAL A 71 7.31 2.13 -12.40
CA VAL A 71 6.33 1.04 -12.49
C VAL A 71 4.91 1.59 -12.41
N ASP A 72 3.93 0.81 -12.90
CA ASP A 72 2.50 1.08 -12.74
C ASP A 72 2.16 1.40 -11.26
N GLY A 73 1.46 2.51 -11.06
CA GLY A 73 1.18 3.10 -9.74
C GLY A 73 2.13 4.24 -9.35
N HIS A 74 3.31 4.38 -10.00
CA HIS A 74 4.31 5.42 -9.76
C HIS A 74 4.52 6.35 -10.96
N ASP A 75 3.72 6.22 -12.01
CA ASP A 75 3.73 7.00 -13.24
C ASP A 75 2.61 8.06 -13.26
N LEU A 76 2.66 9.00 -14.24
CA LEU A 76 1.68 10.07 -14.39
C LEU A 76 0.28 9.56 -14.73
N VAL A 77 0.18 8.46 -15.47
CA VAL A 77 -1.12 7.89 -15.84
C VAL A 77 -1.83 7.38 -14.59
N SER A 78 -1.11 6.66 -13.75
CA SER A 78 -1.63 6.19 -12.46
C SER A 78 -1.97 7.35 -11.53
N PHE A 79 -1.15 8.40 -11.49
CA PHE A 79 -1.42 9.59 -10.69
C PHE A 79 -2.76 10.24 -11.09
N ARG A 80 -2.96 10.49 -12.38
CA ARG A 80 -4.21 11.08 -12.90
C ARG A 80 -5.42 10.17 -12.71
N ARG A 81 -5.26 8.84 -12.86
CA ARG A 81 -6.33 7.87 -12.59
C ARG A 81 -6.81 7.93 -11.13
N LYS A 82 -5.90 8.11 -10.16
CA LYS A 82 -6.26 8.29 -8.74
C LYS A 82 -7.15 9.51 -8.54
N LEU A 83 -6.81 10.63 -9.16
CA LEU A 83 -7.62 11.85 -9.10
C LEU A 83 -8.99 11.64 -9.77
N GLY A 84 -9.02 10.96 -10.90
CA GLY A 84 -10.25 10.60 -11.62
C GLY A 84 -11.16 9.67 -10.80
N GLN A 85 -10.59 8.72 -10.06
CA GLN A 85 -11.36 7.84 -9.18
C GLN A 85 -12.07 8.65 -8.09
N ILE A 86 -11.36 9.55 -7.38
CA ILE A 86 -11.97 10.39 -6.33
C ILE A 86 -13.15 11.20 -6.89
N GLU A 87 -13.01 11.73 -8.09
CA GLU A 87 -14.08 12.49 -8.73
C GLU A 87 -15.30 11.61 -9.07
N LEU A 88 -15.04 10.44 -9.65
CA LEU A 88 -16.09 9.52 -10.04
C LEU A 88 -16.85 8.95 -8.81
N LEU A 89 -16.18 8.76 -7.68
CA LEU A 89 -16.79 8.33 -6.43
C LEU A 89 -17.89 9.29 -5.94
N ARG A 90 -17.81 10.59 -6.23
CA ARG A 90 -18.85 11.55 -5.86
C ARG A 90 -20.21 11.22 -6.47
N THR A 91 -20.22 10.59 -7.63
CA THR A 91 -21.43 10.14 -8.31
C THR A 91 -21.78 8.69 -7.97
N LEU A 92 -20.78 7.80 -7.95
CA LEU A 92 -21.03 6.36 -7.77
C LEU A 92 -21.30 5.97 -6.31
N ALA A 93 -20.57 6.58 -5.36
CA ALA A 93 -20.59 6.24 -3.95
C ALA A 93 -20.41 7.51 -3.10
N PRO A 94 -21.41 8.43 -3.08
CA PRO A 94 -21.27 9.75 -2.46
C PRO A 94 -20.96 9.69 -0.95
N ARG A 95 -21.42 8.67 -0.23
CA ARG A 95 -21.08 8.48 1.19
C ARG A 95 -19.62 8.12 1.37
N LEU A 96 -19.09 7.17 0.59
CA LEU A 96 -17.68 6.84 0.60
C LEU A 96 -16.83 8.05 0.15
N ALA A 97 -17.29 8.78 -0.88
CA ALA A 97 -16.60 9.98 -1.38
C ALA A 97 -16.45 11.09 -0.31
N ALA A 98 -17.38 11.16 0.65
CA ALA A 98 -17.31 12.13 1.75
C ALA A 98 -16.12 11.89 2.70
N HIS A 99 -15.57 10.67 2.74
CA HIS A 99 -14.35 10.37 3.48
C HIS A 99 -13.07 10.76 2.74
N TYR A 100 -13.11 11.01 1.41
CA TYR A 100 -11.91 11.44 0.69
C TYR A 100 -11.67 12.95 0.85
N LEU A 101 -10.39 13.32 0.96
CA LEU A 101 -10.02 14.74 0.85
C LEU A 101 -10.37 15.24 -0.56
N PRO A 102 -11.08 16.37 -0.67
CA PRO A 102 -11.46 16.91 -1.96
C PRO A 102 -10.23 17.43 -2.72
N ILE A 103 -10.16 17.15 -4.02
CA ILE A 103 -9.17 17.76 -4.91
C ILE A 103 -9.63 19.19 -5.22
N VAL A 104 -8.80 20.18 -4.86
CA VAL A 104 -9.07 21.62 -5.11
C VAL A 104 -8.55 22.02 -6.48
N HIS A 105 -7.26 21.75 -6.75
CA HIS A 105 -6.63 22.03 -8.03
C HIS A 105 -5.90 20.80 -8.56
N VAL A 106 -5.80 20.71 -9.89
CA VAL A 106 -4.86 19.83 -10.59
C VAL A 106 -4.04 20.72 -11.52
N VAL A 107 -2.74 20.61 -11.41
CA VAL A 107 -1.79 21.36 -12.25
C VAL A 107 -0.96 20.36 -13.03
N ASP A 108 -1.03 20.41 -14.35
CA ASP A 108 -0.23 19.58 -15.24
C ASP A 108 0.88 20.39 -15.91
N GLY A 109 2.06 19.80 -16.01
CA GLY A 109 3.18 20.30 -16.79
C GLY A 109 3.72 19.26 -17.74
N ASP A 110 4.75 19.61 -18.51
CA ASP A 110 5.45 18.69 -19.39
C ASP A 110 6.28 17.70 -18.58
N GLY A 111 5.77 16.46 -18.44
CA GLY A 111 6.45 15.39 -17.72
C GLY A 111 6.26 15.37 -16.19
N TRP A 112 5.35 16.16 -15.64
CA TRP A 112 4.97 16.13 -14.21
C TRP A 112 3.49 16.47 -14.02
N SER A 113 2.96 16.17 -12.84
CA SER A 113 1.61 16.53 -12.45
C SER A 113 1.55 16.79 -10.94
N ALA A 114 0.66 17.70 -10.54
CA ALA A 114 0.41 17.98 -9.14
C ALA A 114 -1.08 18.09 -8.85
N CYS A 115 -1.45 17.90 -7.59
CA CYS A 115 -2.77 18.23 -7.10
C CYS A 115 -2.69 18.91 -5.74
N THR A 116 -3.73 19.68 -5.41
CA THR A 116 -3.87 20.26 -4.08
C THR A 116 -5.13 19.73 -3.40
N THR A 117 -5.05 19.55 -2.09
CA THR A 117 -6.17 19.24 -1.20
C THR A 117 -6.12 20.20 -0.01
N PRO A 118 -7.22 20.43 0.72
CA PRO A 118 -7.12 21.11 2.00
C PRO A 118 -6.11 20.37 2.88
N PHE A 119 -5.28 21.13 3.61
CA PHE A 119 -4.39 20.51 4.58
C PHE A 119 -5.22 19.93 5.73
N TYR A 120 -4.99 18.66 6.02
CA TYR A 120 -5.66 17.95 7.11
C TYR A 120 -4.61 17.59 8.15
N ASP A 121 -4.67 18.27 9.30
CA ASP A 121 -3.78 17.96 10.42
C ASP A 121 -4.15 16.59 10.99
N SER A 122 -3.24 15.64 10.82
CA SER A 122 -3.56 14.23 11.00
C SER A 122 -2.35 13.38 11.29
N ALA A 123 -2.62 12.22 11.88
CA ALA A 123 -1.71 11.08 11.93
C ALA A 123 -2.20 9.97 10.99
N ASP A 124 -1.35 9.01 10.64
CA ASP A 124 -1.78 7.82 9.90
C ASP A 124 -2.49 6.80 10.80
N LEU A 125 -3.25 5.87 10.20
CA LEU A 125 -4.04 4.86 10.93
C LEU A 125 -3.19 4.02 11.91
N ALA A 126 -1.90 3.82 11.66
CA ALA A 126 -1.01 3.04 12.53
C ALA A 126 -0.35 3.89 13.64
N ALA A 127 -0.61 5.20 13.73
CA ALA A 127 -0.03 6.05 14.76
C ALA A 127 -0.25 5.53 16.18
N PRO A 128 -1.47 5.11 16.59
CA PRO A 128 -1.69 4.60 17.93
C PRO A 128 -0.80 3.39 18.28
N LEU A 129 -0.49 2.53 17.30
CA LEU A 129 0.36 1.35 17.47
C LEU A 129 1.83 1.71 17.75
N ARG A 130 2.27 2.90 17.36
CA ARG A 130 3.64 3.39 17.57
C ARG A 130 3.78 4.10 18.91
N GLU A 131 2.72 4.72 19.37
CA GLU A 131 2.73 5.56 20.58
C GLU A 131 2.66 4.73 21.86
N SER A 132 1.89 3.63 21.83
CA SER A 132 1.69 2.82 23.04
C SER A 132 1.25 1.39 22.70
N PRO A 133 1.59 0.39 23.53
CA PRO A 133 1.02 -0.95 23.42
C PRO A 133 -0.51 -0.98 23.54
N GLN A 134 -1.08 -0.05 24.30
CA GLN A 134 -2.53 0.11 24.48
C GLN A 134 -3.20 0.68 23.23
N GLY A 135 -2.46 1.35 22.37
CA GLY A 135 -2.95 1.88 21.09
C GLY A 135 -3.52 0.82 20.13
N THR A 136 -3.33 -0.48 20.43
CA THR A 136 -3.93 -1.56 19.67
C THR A 136 -5.46 -1.52 19.69
N GLN A 137 -6.09 -1.16 20.82
CA GLN A 137 -7.54 -1.05 20.87
C GLN A 137 -8.02 0.13 20.04
N GLU A 138 -7.41 1.30 20.20
CA GLU A 138 -7.74 2.48 19.40
C GLU A 138 -7.58 2.21 17.89
N PHE A 139 -6.49 1.55 17.48
CA PHE A 139 -6.31 1.13 16.10
C PHE A 139 -7.51 0.33 15.59
N PHE A 140 -7.98 -0.67 16.34
CA PHE A 140 -9.10 -1.52 15.91
C PHE A 140 -10.43 -0.79 15.92
N ASP A 141 -10.67 0.14 16.83
CA ASP A 141 -11.87 0.97 16.83
C ASP A 141 -11.93 1.82 15.55
N ARG A 142 -10.81 2.49 15.19
CA ARG A 142 -10.67 3.25 13.94
C ARG A 142 -10.76 2.37 12.71
N TYR A 143 -10.14 1.19 12.75
CA TYR A 143 -10.17 0.24 11.64
C TYR A 143 -11.56 -0.34 11.40
N THR A 144 -12.34 -0.58 12.46
CA THR A 144 -13.76 -0.99 12.34
C THR A 144 -14.59 0.06 11.63
N ALA A 145 -14.41 1.34 11.98
CA ALA A 145 -15.09 2.45 11.29
C ALA A 145 -14.70 2.52 9.81
N LEU A 146 -13.40 2.41 9.50
CA LEU A 146 -12.90 2.35 8.12
C LEU A 146 -13.52 1.20 7.33
N VAL A 147 -13.47 -0.02 7.88
CA VAL A 147 -14.03 -1.21 7.23
C VAL A 147 -15.52 -1.06 7.03
N GLY A 148 -16.24 -0.52 8.01
CA GLY A 148 -17.67 -0.20 7.89
C GLY A 148 -17.95 0.72 6.70
N ALA A 149 -17.21 1.82 6.56
CA ALA A 149 -17.35 2.74 5.44
C ALA A 149 -17.00 2.08 4.08
N LEU A 150 -15.90 1.31 4.01
CA LEU A 150 -15.51 0.61 2.79
C LEU A 150 -16.58 -0.42 2.37
N VAL A 151 -17.15 -1.15 3.31
CA VAL A 151 -18.15 -2.20 3.03
C VAL A 151 -19.50 -1.59 2.70
N LEU A 152 -20.04 -0.75 3.59
CA LEU A 152 -21.43 -0.28 3.49
C LEU A 152 -21.60 0.83 2.44
N ASP A 153 -20.61 1.72 2.33
CA ASP A 153 -20.67 2.89 1.46
C ASP A 153 -19.88 2.71 0.16
N GLY A 154 -19.06 1.66 0.08
CA GLY A 154 -18.25 1.30 -1.09
C GLY A 154 -18.68 -0.02 -1.72
N TYR A 155 -18.21 -1.15 -1.21
CA TYR A 155 -18.37 -2.47 -1.84
C TYR A 155 -19.83 -2.86 -2.07
N ALA A 156 -20.75 -2.44 -1.19
CA ALA A 156 -22.16 -2.73 -1.31
C ALA A 156 -22.86 -1.99 -2.47
N VAL A 157 -22.20 -0.99 -3.09
CA VAL A 157 -22.82 -0.19 -4.16
C VAL A 157 -23.01 -1.01 -5.43
N GLN A 158 -22.02 -1.80 -5.82
CA GLN A 158 -22.07 -2.64 -7.03
C GLN A 158 -21.42 -4.00 -6.78
N SER A 159 -22.00 -5.03 -7.38
CA SER A 159 -21.52 -6.40 -7.29
C SER A 159 -21.61 -7.09 -8.64
N HIS A 160 -20.53 -7.72 -9.08
CA HIS A 160 -20.37 -8.33 -10.40
C HIS A 160 -19.90 -9.77 -10.29
N PRO A 161 -20.32 -10.68 -11.18
CA PRO A 161 -19.74 -12.02 -11.25
C PRO A 161 -18.23 -11.96 -11.47
N THR A 162 -17.48 -12.82 -10.81
CA THR A 162 -16.04 -12.87 -10.98
C THR A 162 -15.68 -13.43 -12.35
N PRO A 163 -14.86 -12.73 -13.16
CA PRO A 163 -14.36 -13.28 -14.41
C PRO A 163 -13.49 -14.51 -14.18
N ALA A 164 -13.53 -15.45 -15.13
CA ALA A 164 -12.58 -16.54 -15.14
C ALA A 164 -11.14 -16.00 -15.17
N GLY A 165 -10.24 -16.62 -14.38
CA GLY A 165 -8.83 -16.21 -14.32
C GLY A 165 -8.54 -14.98 -13.47
N TYR A 166 -9.51 -14.33 -12.84
CA TYR A 166 -9.33 -13.10 -12.05
C TYR A 166 -8.13 -13.15 -11.10
N VAL A 167 -8.01 -14.20 -10.28
CA VAL A 167 -6.92 -14.32 -9.31
C VAL A 167 -5.57 -14.41 -10.03
N ALA A 168 -5.47 -15.19 -11.09
CA ALA A 168 -4.25 -15.35 -11.87
C ALA A 168 -3.84 -14.05 -12.59
N GLU A 169 -4.79 -13.36 -13.21
CA GLU A 169 -4.52 -12.19 -14.03
C GLU A 169 -4.34 -10.92 -13.20
N THR A 170 -5.21 -10.71 -12.20
CA THR A 170 -5.26 -9.47 -11.44
C THR A 170 -4.32 -9.51 -10.23
N VAL A 171 -4.36 -10.60 -9.44
CA VAL A 171 -3.61 -10.67 -8.19
C VAL A 171 -2.18 -11.17 -8.46
N VAL A 172 -2.03 -12.35 -9.05
CA VAL A 172 -0.74 -12.97 -9.36
C VAL A 172 -0.04 -12.22 -10.50
N GLY A 173 -0.76 -11.91 -11.57
CA GLY A 173 -0.23 -11.24 -12.75
C GLY A 173 0.42 -9.90 -12.45
N ARG A 174 -0.02 -9.18 -11.42
CA ARG A 174 0.61 -7.92 -11.00
C ARG A 174 2.08 -8.11 -10.59
N PHE A 175 2.41 -9.16 -9.86
CA PHE A 175 3.80 -9.46 -9.50
C PHE A 175 4.58 -9.95 -10.72
N LEU A 176 4.02 -10.87 -11.49
CA LEU A 176 4.73 -11.46 -12.63
C LEU A 176 5.10 -10.43 -13.70
N ARG A 177 4.21 -9.47 -13.99
CA ARG A 177 4.51 -8.37 -14.93
C ARG A 177 5.66 -7.47 -14.47
N ARG A 178 5.94 -7.41 -13.16
CA ARG A 178 7.01 -6.59 -12.58
C ARG A 178 8.32 -7.35 -12.34
N LEU A 179 8.31 -8.67 -12.51
CA LEU A 179 9.49 -9.51 -12.31
C LEU A 179 10.70 -9.11 -13.17
N PRO A 180 10.56 -8.64 -14.43
CA PRO A 180 11.68 -8.14 -15.22
C PRO A 180 12.43 -6.97 -14.57
N VAL A 181 11.72 -6.07 -13.86
CA VAL A 181 12.33 -4.95 -13.14
C VAL A 181 13.22 -5.46 -12.01
N LEU A 182 12.77 -6.48 -11.27
CA LEU A 182 13.57 -7.11 -10.22
C LEU A 182 14.79 -7.82 -10.77
N ARG A 183 14.63 -8.55 -11.90
CA ARG A 183 15.74 -9.24 -12.57
C ARG A 183 16.86 -8.30 -13.03
N ALA A 184 16.50 -7.07 -13.40
CA ALA A 184 17.48 -6.06 -13.80
C ALA A 184 18.22 -5.39 -12.62
N ALA A 185 17.62 -5.39 -11.42
CA ALA A 185 18.11 -4.60 -10.29
C ALA A 185 18.65 -5.42 -9.10
N LEU A 186 18.16 -6.64 -8.90
CA LEU A 186 18.62 -7.52 -7.82
C LEU A 186 19.75 -8.46 -8.28
N PRO A 187 20.50 -9.09 -7.34
CA PRO A 187 21.61 -9.97 -7.69
C PRO A 187 21.17 -11.06 -8.70
N ALA A 188 21.91 -11.16 -9.80
CA ALA A 188 21.56 -12.06 -10.91
C ALA A 188 21.50 -13.52 -10.48
N ASP A 189 22.39 -13.97 -9.61
CA ASP A 189 22.40 -15.33 -9.07
C ASP A 189 21.17 -15.63 -8.20
N LEU A 190 20.65 -14.65 -7.47
CA LEU A 190 19.39 -14.78 -6.74
C LEU A 190 18.20 -14.89 -7.72
N MET A 191 18.16 -14.04 -8.74
CA MET A 191 17.01 -13.95 -9.66
C MET A 191 16.94 -15.12 -10.66
N THR A 192 18.04 -15.87 -10.83
CA THR A 192 18.10 -17.09 -11.66
C THR A 192 18.00 -18.38 -10.84
N ALA A 193 18.09 -18.29 -9.50
CA ALA A 193 17.99 -19.44 -8.63
C ALA A 193 16.55 -19.98 -8.61
N GLU A 194 16.36 -21.27 -8.92
CA GLU A 194 15.09 -21.96 -8.74
C GLU A 194 14.82 -22.26 -7.25
N ARG A 195 15.89 -22.45 -6.48
CA ARG A 195 15.84 -22.75 -5.05
C ARG A 195 16.79 -21.88 -4.26
N LEU A 196 16.32 -21.42 -3.11
CA LEU A 196 17.09 -20.59 -2.18
C LEU A 196 16.70 -20.94 -0.74
N THR A 197 17.48 -20.45 0.22
CA THR A 197 17.15 -20.57 1.64
C THR A 197 16.94 -19.18 2.23
N VAL A 198 15.77 -18.95 2.82
CA VAL A 198 15.45 -17.71 3.51
C VAL A 198 15.21 -18.00 4.98
N ASN A 199 15.98 -17.34 5.86
CA ASN A 199 15.91 -17.54 7.32
C ASN A 199 16.03 -19.03 7.76
N GLY A 200 16.84 -19.81 7.02
CA GLY A 200 17.00 -21.25 7.28
C GLY A 200 15.92 -22.14 6.65
N VAL A 201 14.89 -21.56 6.03
CA VAL A 201 13.79 -22.31 5.39
C VAL A 201 14.09 -22.49 3.90
N PRO A 202 14.09 -23.72 3.37
CA PRO A 202 14.18 -23.98 1.94
C PRO A 202 12.97 -23.42 1.21
N CYS A 203 13.22 -22.64 0.15
CA CYS A 203 12.21 -21.99 -0.67
C CYS A 203 12.47 -22.24 -2.15
N GLU A 204 11.42 -22.26 -2.95
CA GLU A 204 11.48 -22.14 -4.41
C GLU A 204 11.31 -20.67 -4.82
N ALA A 205 11.77 -20.32 -6.01
CA ALA A 205 11.52 -18.99 -6.57
C ALA A 205 10.01 -18.69 -6.67
N PRO A 206 9.56 -17.47 -6.31
CA PRO A 206 8.12 -17.18 -6.21
C PRO A 206 7.32 -17.48 -7.48
N HIS A 207 7.88 -17.24 -8.67
CA HIS A 207 7.18 -17.50 -9.93
C HIS A 207 6.91 -19.00 -10.15
N LEU A 208 7.82 -19.89 -9.75
CA LEU A 208 7.62 -21.33 -9.84
C LEU A 208 6.55 -21.82 -8.86
N VAL A 209 6.54 -21.26 -7.64
CA VAL A 209 5.49 -21.55 -6.66
C VAL A 209 4.12 -21.14 -7.17
N LEU A 210 4.00 -19.93 -7.74
CA LEU A 210 2.74 -19.39 -8.26
C LEU A 210 2.24 -20.19 -9.47
N GLU A 211 3.12 -20.63 -10.36
CA GLU A 211 2.79 -21.50 -11.48
C GLU A 211 2.21 -22.83 -10.99
N ARG A 212 2.86 -23.46 -10.01
CA ARG A 212 2.37 -24.72 -9.41
C ARG A 212 1.02 -24.56 -8.70
N LEU A 213 0.76 -23.39 -8.08
CA LEU A 213 -0.49 -23.11 -7.40
C LEU A 213 -1.64 -22.71 -8.34
N ALA A 214 -1.41 -22.45 -9.61
CA ALA A 214 -2.38 -21.84 -10.52
C ALA A 214 -3.75 -22.53 -10.51
N GLY A 215 -3.78 -23.88 -10.55
CA GLY A 215 -5.03 -24.65 -10.49
C GLY A 215 -5.79 -24.50 -9.17
N ARG A 216 -5.09 -24.37 -8.03
CA ARG A 216 -5.71 -24.16 -6.71
C ARG A 216 -6.19 -22.72 -6.55
N LEU A 217 -5.43 -21.77 -7.07
CA LEU A 217 -5.80 -20.35 -7.00
C LEU A 217 -7.09 -20.07 -7.76
N ALA A 218 -7.36 -20.81 -8.84
CA ALA A 218 -8.64 -20.73 -9.55
C ALA A 218 -9.83 -21.21 -8.69
N GLN A 219 -9.62 -22.19 -7.81
CA GLN A 219 -10.65 -22.76 -6.94
C GLN A 219 -11.04 -21.85 -5.76
N VAL A 220 -10.15 -20.92 -5.37
CA VAL A 220 -10.41 -20.00 -4.27
C VAL A 220 -10.89 -18.62 -4.75
N ALA A 221 -11.16 -18.45 -6.04
CA ALA A 221 -11.68 -17.20 -6.56
C ALA A 221 -13.02 -16.84 -5.89
N PRO A 222 -13.29 -15.55 -5.58
CA PRO A 222 -14.57 -15.14 -5.02
C PRO A 222 -15.68 -15.36 -6.04
N ALA A 223 -16.89 -15.63 -5.61
CA ALA A 223 -18.04 -15.72 -6.51
C ALA A 223 -18.34 -14.37 -7.18
N ARG A 224 -18.12 -13.28 -6.46
CA ARG A 224 -18.42 -11.92 -6.91
C ARG A 224 -17.32 -10.94 -6.55
N LEU A 225 -17.14 -9.97 -7.44
CA LEU A 225 -16.32 -8.78 -7.20
C LEU A 225 -17.23 -7.60 -6.84
N MET A 226 -16.70 -6.66 -6.07
CA MET A 226 -17.42 -5.53 -5.51
C MET A 226 -16.81 -4.20 -5.93
N ALA A 227 -17.60 -3.15 -6.03
CA ALA A 227 -17.13 -1.82 -6.41
C ALA A 227 -17.96 -0.70 -5.74
N PRO A 228 -17.36 0.46 -5.54
CA PRO A 228 -15.93 0.75 -5.70
C PRO A 228 -15.10 0.29 -4.51
N ALA A 229 -13.91 -0.18 -4.78
CA ALA A 229 -12.87 -0.44 -3.79
C ALA A 229 -11.95 0.79 -3.64
N HIS A 230 -11.28 0.94 -2.47
CA HIS A 230 -10.17 1.88 -2.35
C HIS A 230 -8.98 1.40 -3.20
N GLY A 231 -8.66 0.12 -3.12
CA GLY A 231 -7.62 -0.55 -3.89
C GLY A 231 -6.18 -0.26 -3.43
N ASP A 232 -6.01 0.58 -2.40
CA ASP A 232 -4.72 0.86 -1.75
C ASP A 232 -4.88 1.30 -0.29
N ALA A 233 -5.74 0.60 0.48
CA ALA A 233 -6.06 0.91 1.87
C ALA A 233 -4.90 0.54 2.83
N ASN A 234 -3.69 1.03 2.54
CA ASN A 234 -2.58 0.96 3.48
C ASN A 234 -2.76 1.98 4.62
N THR A 235 -2.06 1.78 5.74
CA THR A 235 -2.24 2.59 6.94
C THR A 235 -1.95 4.08 6.74
N ARG A 236 -1.08 4.45 5.79
CA ARG A 236 -0.72 5.85 5.51
C ARG A 236 -1.71 6.55 4.57
N ASN A 237 -2.58 5.80 3.92
CA ASN A 237 -3.65 6.35 3.07
C ASN A 237 -4.94 6.61 3.85
N VAL A 238 -4.93 6.37 5.16
CA VAL A 238 -6.01 6.65 6.10
C VAL A 238 -5.50 7.65 7.13
N LEU A 239 -6.00 8.86 7.07
CA LEU A 239 -5.60 9.98 7.91
C LEU A 239 -6.59 10.12 9.06
N LEU A 240 -6.11 9.97 10.29
CA LEU A 240 -6.90 10.19 11.52
C LEU A 240 -6.78 11.66 11.92
N SER A 241 -7.88 12.26 12.34
CA SER A 241 -7.86 13.62 12.87
C SER A 241 -6.92 13.74 14.09
N ALA A 242 -6.07 14.77 14.10
CA ALA A 242 -5.22 15.08 15.26
C ALA A 242 -6.00 15.71 16.44
N ARG A 243 -7.31 15.94 16.31
CA ARG A 243 -8.11 16.48 17.40
C ARG A 243 -8.28 15.42 18.51
N PRO A 244 -8.05 15.79 19.79
CA PRO A 244 -8.12 14.83 20.89
C PRO A 244 -9.50 14.20 21.12
N ASP A 245 -10.56 14.87 20.68
CA ASP A 245 -11.96 14.45 20.81
C ASP A 245 -12.54 13.84 19.52
N ALA A 246 -11.68 13.54 18.56
CA ALA A 246 -12.12 12.99 17.28
C ALA A 246 -12.75 11.60 17.43
N ALA A 247 -13.95 11.44 16.88
CA ALA A 247 -14.65 10.15 16.84
C ALA A 247 -13.89 9.13 15.96
N ALA A 248 -14.20 7.84 16.09
CA ALA A 248 -13.57 6.79 15.29
C ALA A 248 -13.82 6.98 13.79
N GLU A 249 -14.93 7.58 13.43
CA GLU A 249 -15.35 7.89 12.05
C GLU A 249 -14.69 9.15 11.48
N ASP A 250 -13.99 9.94 12.31
CA ASP A 250 -13.27 11.14 11.89
C ASP A 250 -11.93 10.77 11.22
N PHE A 251 -12.01 10.14 10.08
CA PHE A 251 -10.87 9.85 9.22
C PHE A 251 -11.05 10.42 7.81
N ARG A 252 -9.94 10.55 7.09
CA ARG A 252 -9.94 10.90 5.67
C ARG A 252 -9.14 9.88 4.87
N LEU A 253 -9.62 9.60 3.67
CA LEU A 253 -8.98 8.73 2.69
C LEU A 253 -8.23 9.56 1.66
N ILE A 254 -7.07 9.06 1.26
CA ILE A 254 -6.24 9.62 0.19
C ILE A 254 -5.71 8.49 -0.71
N ASP A 255 -5.23 8.86 -1.88
CA ASP A 255 -4.46 7.96 -2.75
C ASP A 255 -5.13 6.61 -3.09
N PRO A 256 -6.38 6.60 -3.57
CA PRO A 256 -6.97 5.36 -4.04
C PRO A 256 -6.14 4.80 -5.22
N ARG A 257 -6.43 3.55 -5.61
CA ARG A 257 -5.65 2.88 -6.66
C ARG A 257 -5.74 3.52 -8.05
N GLY A 258 -6.79 4.28 -8.33
CA GLY A 258 -7.06 4.84 -9.65
C GLY A 258 -7.90 3.92 -10.53
N SER A 259 -8.74 3.07 -9.94
CA SER A 259 -9.69 2.20 -10.64
C SER A 259 -11.02 2.16 -9.92
N THR A 260 -12.10 2.19 -10.68
CA THR A 260 -13.46 1.92 -10.21
C THR A 260 -13.96 0.55 -10.65
N GLU A 261 -13.12 -0.23 -11.28
CA GLU A 261 -13.40 -1.62 -11.65
C GLU A 261 -13.72 -2.45 -10.40
N PRO A 262 -14.58 -3.47 -10.54
CA PRO A 262 -14.90 -4.36 -9.43
C PRO A 262 -13.67 -5.15 -8.95
N TRP A 263 -13.53 -5.27 -7.64
CA TRP A 263 -12.42 -5.94 -6.98
C TRP A 263 -12.91 -6.92 -5.93
N ASP A 264 -12.04 -7.86 -5.57
CA ASP A 264 -12.23 -8.70 -4.39
C ASP A 264 -12.07 -7.82 -3.12
N PRO A 265 -13.08 -7.75 -2.23
CA PRO A 265 -12.99 -6.97 -0.99
C PRO A 265 -11.80 -7.32 -0.10
N VAL A 266 -11.33 -8.57 -0.13
CA VAL A 266 -10.13 -8.99 0.63
C VAL A 266 -8.88 -8.22 0.23
N TYR A 267 -8.85 -7.58 -0.95
CA TYR A 267 -7.69 -6.85 -1.43
C TYR A 267 -7.34 -5.66 -0.52
N ASP A 268 -8.32 -4.85 -0.12
CA ASP A 268 -8.09 -3.72 0.79
C ASP A 268 -7.74 -4.20 2.20
N LEU A 269 -8.36 -5.29 2.68
CA LEU A 269 -8.02 -5.89 3.98
C LEU A 269 -6.59 -6.43 4.00
N ALA A 270 -6.21 -7.16 2.95
CA ALA A 270 -4.84 -7.67 2.78
C ALA A 270 -3.83 -6.52 2.65
N LYS A 271 -4.22 -5.39 2.05
CA LYS A 271 -3.36 -4.21 1.94
C LYS A 271 -3.08 -3.58 3.29
N THR A 272 -4.08 -3.52 4.18
CA THR A 272 -3.87 -3.07 5.57
C THR A 272 -2.97 -4.04 6.33
N LEU A 273 -3.22 -5.35 6.25
CA LEU A 273 -2.38 -6.36 6.89
C LEU A 273 -0.93 -6.30 6.40
N PHE A 274 -0.70 -6.18 5.09
CA PHE A 274 0.61 -5.97 4.49
C PHE A 274 1.30 -4.70 5.01
N SER A 275 0.53 -3.62 5.15
CA SER A 275 1.05 -2.36 5.69
C SER A 275 1.56 -2.52 7.12
N LEU A 276 0.82 -3.24 7.96
CA LEU A 276 1.20 -3.50 9.36
C LEU A 276 2.38 -4.48 9.48
N SER A 277 2.36 -5.56 8.70
CA SER A 277 3.29 -6.66 8.87
C SER A 277 4.67 -6.40 8.26
N VAL A 278 4.73 -5.75 7.11
CA VAL A 278 5.98 -5.60 6.35
C VAL A 278 6.24 -4.18 5.90
N TRP A 279 5.26 -3.51 5.28
CA TRP A 279 5.54 -2.30 4.52
C TRP A 279 5.90 -1.09 5.39
N ASP A 280 5.08 -0.74 6.38
CA ASP A 280 5.37 0.38 7.27
C ASP A 280 6.58 0.11 8.18
N PRO A 281 6.71 -1.12 8.76
CA PRO A 281 7.96 -1.51 9.42
C PRO A 281 9.20 -1.40 8.52
N ALA A 282 9.15 -1.83 7.28
CA ALA A 282 10.29 -1.73 6.36
C ALA A 282 10.71 -0.28 6.09
N LEU A 283 9.74 0.62 5.95
CA LEU A 283 10.02 2.04 5.71
C LEU A 283 10.57 2.76 6.95
N ARG A 284 10.16 2.36 8.16
CA ARG A 284 10.55 3.01 9.41
C ARG A 284 11.77 2.39 10.07
N LEU A 285 11.93 1.07 9.95
CA LEU A 285 12.98 0.32 10.63
C LEU A 285 14.12 -0.10 9.69
N GLY A 286 13.86 -0.09 8.39
CA GLY A 286 14.76 -0.63 7.38
C GLY A 286 14.93 -2.15 7.48
N PHE A 287 15.37 -2.77 6.40
CA PHE A 287 15.72 -4.19 6.41
C PHE A 287 17.18 -4.42 6.79
N SER A 288 17.42 -5.54 7.47
CA SER A 288 18.75 -6.15 7.61
C SER A 288 18.76 -7.39 6.73
N VAL A 289 19.52 -7.38 5.65
CA VAL A 289 19.69 -8.54 4.77
C VAL A 289 21.15 -8.98 4.83
N ARG A 290 21.35 -10.26 5.13
CA ARG A 290 22.70 -10.89 5.17
C ARG A 290 22.72 -12.14 4.30
N ARG A 291 23.68 -12.25 3.42
CA ARG A 291 23.96 -13.48 2.68
C ARG A 291 24.72 -14.44 3.60
N SER A 292 24.20 -15.63 3.83
CA SER A 292 24.80 -16.65 4.71
C SER A 292 25.63 -17.69 3.92
N GLN A 293 25.20 -17.98 2.68
CA GLN A 293 25.87 -18.90 1.75
C GLN A 293 25.41 -18.59 0.31
N ARG A 294 25.90 -19.36 -0.67
CA ARG A 294 25.38 -19.25 -2.04
C ARG A 294 23.88 -19.59 -2.02
N TYR A 295 23.02 -18.73 -2.47
CA TYR A 295 21.56 -18.86 -2.41
C TYR A 295 20.94 -18.90 -1.00
N GLY A 296 21.71 -18.59 0.06
CA GLY A 296 21.20 -18.49 1.44
C GLY A 296 21.16 -17.04 1.92
N TYR A 297 20.02 -16.64 2.50
CA TYR A 297 19.79 -15.29 2.98
C TYR A 297 19.17 -15.30 4.37
N ARG A 298 19.54 -14.33 5.19
CA ARG A 298 18.82 -13.93 6.39
C ARG A 298 18.25 -12.56 6.20
N VAL A 299 16.96 -12.39 6.45
CA VAL A 299 16.24 -11.12 6.32
C VAL A 299 15.42 -10.87 7.59
N GLY A 300 15.41 -9.63 8.05
CA GLY A 300 14.65 -9.14 9.19
C GLY A 300 14.71 -7.61 9.21
N PHE A 301 14.09 -6.99 10.20
CA PHE A 301 14.16 -5.54 10.35
C PHE A 301 15.42 -5.14 11.12
N ARG A 302 15.98 -3.95 10.85
CA ARG A 302 17.22 -3.46 11.48
C ARG A 302 17.05 -3.06 12.94
N GLN A 303 15.84 -2.72 13.32
CA GLN A 303 15.51 -2.21 14.64
C GLN A 303 14.28 -2.94 15.20
N PRO A 304 14.07 -2.91 16.53
CA PRO A 304 12.86 -3.45 17.15
C PRO A 304 11.62 -2.75 16.56
N ALA A 305 10.59 -3.55 16.27
CA ALA A 305 9.30 -2.99 15.92
C ALA A 305 8.61 -2.37 17.13
N PHE A 306 7.67 -1.49 16.86
CA PHE A 306 6.77 -0.98 17.86
C PHE A 306 5.92 -2.13 18.44
N PRO A 307 5.78 -2.24 19.78
CA PRO A 307 5.04 -3.35 20.40
C PRO A 307 3.60 -3.49 19.89
N GLY A 308 2.93 -2.38 19.59
CA GLY A 308 1.56 -2.36 19.09
C GLY A 308 1.38 -3.08 17.73
N TYR A 309 2.39 -3.06 16.85
CA TYR A 309 2.30 -3.74 15.54
C TYR A 309 2.16 -5.24 15.68
N ARG A 310 2.99 -5.85 16.54
CA ARG A 310 2.92 -7.30 16.78
C ARG A 310 1.55 -7.69 17.34
N ALA A 311 1.05 -6.96 18.32
CA ALA A 311 -0.26 -7.19 18.90
C ALA A 311 -1.39 -7.02 17.88
N ALA A 312 -1.30 -5.97 17.02
CA ALA A 312 -2.27 -5.75 15.96
C ALA A 312 -2.29 -6.89 14.93
N ILE A 313 -1.13 -7.37 14.48
CA ILE A 313 -1.05 -8.48 13.53
C ILE A 313 -1.68 -9.76 14.10
N HIS A 314 -1.39 -10.11 15.36
CA HIS A 314 -1.98 -11.27 16.00
C HIS A 314 -3.50 -11.18 16.17
N ARG A 315 -4.03 -9.97 16.41
CA ARG A 315 -5.48 -9.74 16.56
C ARG A 315 -6.20 -9.48 15.24
N PHE A 316 -5.48 -9.28 14.13
CA PHE A 316 -6.07 -8.79 12.87
C PHE A 316 -7.15 -9.72 12.34
N LEU A 317 -6.85 -10.99 12.17
CA LEU A 317 -7.81 -11.97 11.63
C LEU A 317 -8.98 -12.24 12.59
N PRO A 318 -8.76 -12.52 13.89
CA PRO A 318 -9.85 -12.59 14.85
C PRO A 318 -10.75 -11.36 14.86
N HIS A 319 -10.17 -10.17 14.66
CA HIS A 319 -10.95 -8.93 14.56
C HIS A 319 -11.81 -8.90 13.29
N LEU A 320 -11.27 -9.27 12.12
CA LEU A 320 -12.04 -9.35 10.88
C LEU A 320 -13.22 -10.33 11.00
N GLU A 321 -13.00 -11.49 11.62
CA GLU A 321 -14.04 -12.50 11.86
C GLU A 321 -15.16 -12.01 12.79
N SER A 322 -14.82 -11.14 13.74
CA SER A 322 -15.77 -10.53 14.67
C SER A 322 -16.46 -9.28 14.12
N CYS A 323 -16.01 -8.73 12.98
CA CYS A 323 -16.51 -7.50 12.41
C CYS A 323 -17.87 -7.75 11.72
N GLU A 324 -18.93 -7.20 12.27
CA GLU A 324 -20.32 -7.39 11.79
C GLU A 324 -20.48 -6.98 10.32
N SER A 325 -19.86 -5.86 9.91
CA SER A 325 -19.91 -5.36 8.53
C SER A 325 -19.30 -6.33 7.51
N LEU A 326 -18.34 -7.18 7.92
CA LEU A 326 -17.71 -8.19 7.06
C LEU A 326 -18.43 -9.53 7.06
N SER A 327 -19.21 -9.84 8.10
CA SER A 327 -19.89 -11.14 8.25
C SER A 327 -20.79 -11.46 7.06
N GLY A 328 -21.46 -10.45 6.49
CA GLY A 328 -22.27 -10.60 5.29
C GLY A 328 -21.50 -10.88 4.02
N LEU A 329 -20.24 -10.41 3.93
CA LEU A 329 -19.36 -10.63 2.75
C LEU A 329 -18.74 -12.02 2.76
N PHE A 330 -18.39 -12.56 3.93
CA PHE A 330 -17.59 -13.77 4.06
C PHE A 330 -18.38 -15.02 4.43
N ARG A 331 -19.66 -14.87 4.80
CA ARG A 331 -20.51 -15.99 5.23
C ARG A 331 -20.57 -17.14 4.21
N ASP A 332 -20.71 -16.80 2.94
CA ASP A 332 -20.85 -17.76 1.85
C ASP A 332 -19.58 -17.87 1.00
N ASP A 333 -18.43 -17.45 1.54
CA ASP A 333 -17.15 -17.41 0.86
C ASP A 333 -16.04 -18.14 1.66
N PRO A 334 -15.99 -19.46 1.65
CA PRO A 334 -15.04 -20.23 2.44
C PRO A 334 -13.57 -20.01 2.03
N GLY A 335 -13.33 -19.41 0.86
CA GLY A 335 -11.98 -19.13 0.34
C GLY A 335 -11.43 -17.75 0.74
N TRP A 336 -12.18 -16.91 1.44
CA TRP A 336 -11.78 -15.54 1.70
C TRP A 336 -10.45 -15.42 2.44
N LEU A 337 -10.22 -16.26 3.46
CA LEU A 337 -8.98 -16.23 4.24
C LEU A 337 -7.76 -16.61 3.40
N GLN A 338 -7.89 -17.65 2.57
CA GLN A 338 -6.81 -18.09 1.68
C GLN A 338 -6.45 -17.00 0.67
N ARG A 339 -7.46 -16.31 0.12
CA ARG A 339 -7.24 -15.17 -0.79
C ARG A 339 -6.65 -13.96 -0.08
N LEU A 340 -7.06 -13.69 1.16
CA LEU A 340 -6.50 -12.62 1.95
C LEU A 340 -5.00 -12.83 2.18
N LEU A 341 -4.59 -14.02 2.61
CA LEU A 341 -3.18 -14.33 2.83
C LEU A 341 -2.38 -14.37 1.51
N LEU A 342 -2.93 -14.95 0.44
CA LEU A 342 -2.32 -14.89 -0.88
C LEU A 342 -2.09 -13.45 -1.35
N THR A 343 -3.11 -12.61 -1.19
CA THR A 343 -3.05 -11.21 -1.60
C THR A 343 -2.05 -10.41 -0.75
N HIS A 344 -1.99 -10.70 0.55
CA HIS A 344 -0.98 -10.17 1.47
C HIS A 344 0.43 -10.51 0.98
N ASP A 345 0.72 -11.78 0.72
CA ASP A 345 2.04 -12.24 0.27
C ASP A 345 2.44 -11.63 -1.08
N LEU A 346 1.46 -11.52 -1.98
CA LEU A 346 1.67 -10.88 -3.28
C LEU A 346 1.84 -9.36 -3.18
N HIS A 347 1.25 -8.70 -2.17
CA HIS A 347 1.58 -7.31 -1.87
C HIS A 347 3.04 -7.18 -1.43
N VAL A 348 3.53 -8.08 -0.57
CA VAL A 348 4.95 -8.08 -0.14
C VAL A 348 5.87 -8.24 -1.36
N LEU A 349 5.62 -9.20 -2.23
CA LEU A 349 6.41 -9.42 -3.45
C LEU A 349 6.32 -8.25 -4.45
N ALA A 350 5.10 -7.73 -4.68
CA ALA A 350 4.86 -6.65 -5.65
C ALA A 350 5.36 -5.29 -5.16
N GLU A 351 5.69 -5.15 -3.88
CA GLU A 351 6.30 -3.95 -3.33
C GLU A 351 7.78 -3.81 -3.72
N ALA A 352 8.50 -4.92 -3.86
CA ALA A 352 9.92 -4.91 -4.20
C ALA A 352 10.24 -4.03 -5.44
N PRO A 353 9.59 -4.17 -6.60
CA PRO A 353 9.83 -3.27 -7.74
C PRO A 353 9.36 -1.83 -7.50
N CYS A 354 8.34 -1.61 -6.64
CA CYS A 354 7.92 -0.26 -6.27
C CYS A 354 9.03 0.50 -5.53
N ARG A 355 9.78 -0.19 -4.67
CA ARG A 355 10.91 0.43 -3.96
C ARG A 355 12.02 0.90 -4.89
N LEU A 356 12.25 0.21 -5.99
CA LEU A 356 13.27 0.59 -6.98
C LEU A 356 12.94 1.88 -7.74
N SER A 357 11.66 2.22 -7.87
CA SER A 357 11.21 3.47 -8.51
C SER A 357 11.02 4.64 -7.54
N ASP A 358 11.13 4.41 -6.25
CA ASP A 358 11.06 5.47 -5.21
C ASP A 358 12.47 5.94 -4.86
N ARG A 359 12.79 7.17 -5.23
CA ARG A 359 14.10 7.79 -4.99
C ARG A 359 14.15 8.67 -3.75
N LYS A 360 13.02 8.84 -3.05
CA LYS A 360 13.02 9.63 -1.82
C LYS A 360 13.86 8.95 -0.73
N PRO A 361 14.62 9.70 0.05
CA PRO A 361 15.27 9.17 1.24
C PRO A 361 14.26 8.47 2.15
N LYS A 362 14.65 7.32 2.70
CA LYS A 362 13.86 6.56 3.68
C LYS A 362 14.70 6.36 4.95
N PRO A 363 14.89 7.43 5.73
CA PRO A 363 15.63 7.31 6.98
C PRO A 363 14.86 6.42 7.96
N ASP A 364 15.56 5.47 8.55
CA ASP A 364 15.02 4.70 9.67
C ASP A 364 14.99 5.55 10.96
N LEU A 365 14.48 4.98 12.05
CA LEU A 365 14.39 5.67 13.34
C LEU A 365 15.74 6.18 13.90
N ARG A 366 16.87 5.72 13.36
CA ARG A 366 18.23 6.18 13.71
C ARG A 366 18.81 7.12 12.68
N GLY A 367 18.02 7.56 11.72
CA GLY A 367 18.47 8.45 10.64
C GLY A 367 19.30 7.78 9.55
N ARG A 368 19.41 6.45 9.52
CA ARG A 368 20.09 5.72 8.46
C ARG A 368 19.14 5.52 7.30
N ASP A 369 19.50 6.04 6.13
CA ASP A 369 18.75 5.79 4.90
C ASP A 369 18.77 4.32 4.49
N SER A 370 17.62 3.86 4.01
CA SER A 370 17.45 2.55 3.38
C SER A 370 17.59 2.71 1.87
N ALA A 371 18.59 2.04 1.28
CA ALA A 371 18.73 2.05 -0.16
C ALA A 371 17.53 1.37 -0.84
N PRO A 372 17.01 1.89 -1.98
CA PRO A 372 15.92 1.27 -2.73
C PRO A 372 16.13 -0.22 -3.02
N ALA A 373 17.35 -0.62 -3.40
CA ALA A 373 17.69 -2.02 -3.65
C ALA A 373 17.67 -2.88 -2.37
N GLU A 374 18.08 -2.34 -1.21
CA GLU A 374 18.00 -3.03 0.09
C GLU A 374 16.53 -3.29 0.48
N LEU A 375 15.67 -2.29 0.32
CA LEU A 375 14.23 -2.43 0.56
C LEU A 375 13.59 -3.42 -0.41
N ALA A 376 13.93 -3.35 -1.70
CA ALA A 376 13.44 -4.28 -2.71
C ALA A 376 13.86 -5.72 -2.41
N LEU A 377 15.12 -5.94 -2.05
CA LEU A 377 15.65 -7.25 -1.70
C LEU A 377 14.95 -7.81 -0.45
N GLY A 378 14.75 -7.00 0.58
CA GLY A 378 14.05 -7.41 1.80
C GLY A 378 12.62 -7.85 1.52
N HIS A 379 11.85 -7.07 0.75
CA HIS A 379 10.49 -7.43 0.34
C HIS A 379 10.46 -8.71 -0.51
N TYR A 380 11.38 -8.86 -1.46
CA TYR A 380 11.47 -10.08 -2.28
C TYR A 380 11.73 -11.33 -1.45
N LEU A 381 12.68 -11.27 -0.51
CA LEU A 381 13.04 -12.41 0.34
C LEU A 381 11.91 -12.78 1.32
N LEU A 382 11.30 -11.80 2.00
CA LEU A 382 10.16 -12.07 2.89
C LEU A 382 8.96 -12.59 2.11
N GLY A 383 8.62 -11.99 0.98
CA GLY A 383 7.54 -12.47 0.13
C GLY A 383 7.81 -13.87 -0.44
N THR A 384 9.09 -14.21 -0.73
CA THR A 384 9.48 -15.58 -1.10
C THR A 384 9.23 -16.57 0.04
N LEU A 385 9.58 -16.20 1.26
CA LEU A 385 9.34 -17.04 2.44
C LEU A 385 7.84 -17.31 2.64
N LEU A 386 7.04 -16.25 2.60
CA LEU A 386 5.59 -16.29 2.81
C LEU A 386 4.87 -17.13 1.76
N ILE A 387 5.10 -16.87 0.47
CA ILE A 387 4.41 -17.62 -0.60
C ILE A 387 4.79 -19.12 -0.61
N ASN A 388 6.01 -19.46 -0.21
CA ASN A 388 6.43 -20.86 -0.05
C ASN A 388 5.74 -21.53 1.14
N ASP A 389 5.52 -20.80 2.23
CA ASP A 389 4.79 -21.33 3.37
C ASP A 389 3.32 -21.54 3.04
N LEU A 390 2.67 -20.56 2.44
CA LEU A 390 1.29 -20.66 1.94
C LEU A 390 1.13 -21.91 1.05
N ALA A 391 2.03 -22.09 0.09
CA ALA A 391 2.01 -23.26 -0.81
C ALA A 391 2.17 -24.59 -0.07
N ARG A 392 3.06 -24.66 0.94
CA ARG A 392 3.26 -25.85 1.75
C ARG A 392 2.02 -26.22 2.56
N GLN A 393 1.40 -25.24 3.20
CA GLN A 393 0.21 -25.46 4.01
C GLN A 393 -0.97 -25.88 3.15
N LEU A 394 -1.24 -25.21 2.04
CA LEU A 394 -2.26 -25.59 1.07
C LEU A 394 -2.01 -27.00 0.49
N GLY A 395 -0.74 -27.38 0.27
CA GLY A 395 -0.36 -28.69 -0.24
C GLY A 395 -0.59 -29.84 0.76
N ARG A 396 -0.42 -29.58 2.07
CA ARG A 396 -0.52 -30.59 3.12
C ARG A 396 -1.93 -30.75 3.67
N ALA A 397 -2.56 -29.66 4.04
CA ALA A 397 -3.80 -29.67 4.81
C ALA A 397 -5.02 -29.14 4.02
N GLY A 398 -4.80 -28.55 2.83
CA GLY A 398 -5.87 -27.91 2.08
C GLY A 398 -6.36 -26.59 2.67
N HIS A 399 -5.88 -26.20 3.84
CA HIS A 399 -6.16 -24.94 4.52
C HIS A 399 -4.87 -24.31 5.05
N VAL A 400 -4.94 -23.04 5.46
CA VAL A 400 -3.80 -22.28 6.00
C VAL A 400 -4.05 -21.96 7.47
N ASP A 401 -3.09 -22.32 8.33
CA ASP A 401 -2.99 -21.76 9.67
C ASP A 401 -2.38 -20.35 9.58
N ALA A 402 -3.26 -19.37 9.61
CA ALA A 402 -2.88 -17.97 9.46
C ALA A 402 -1.97 -17.48 10.61
N GLY A 403 -2.13 -18.01 11.81
CA GLY A 403 -1.29 -17.66 12.97
C GLY A 403 0.17 -18.06 12.72
N SER A 404 0.42 -19.32 12.36
CA SER A 404 1.77 -19.79 12.04
C SER A 404 2.34 -19.15 10.79
N HIS A 405 1.50 -18.84 9.79
CA HIS A 405 1.90 -18.14 8.57
C HIS A 405 2.42 -16.73 8.87
N LEU A 406 1.65 -15.92 9.59
CA LEU A 406 2.02 -14.55 9.94
C LEU A 406 3.17 -14.50 10.96
N ALA A 407 3.37 -15.55 11.77
CA ALA A 407 4.52 -15.67 12.67
C ALA A 407 5.85 -15.58 11.90
N LEU A 408 5.91 -16.03 10.66
CA LEU A 408 7.10 -15.89 9.80
C LEU A 408 7.55 -14.43 9.61
N VAL A 409 6.67 -13.47 9.78
CA VAL A 409 7.01 -12.05 9.74
C VAL A 409 7.14 -11.48 11.15
N THR A 410 6.20 -11.80 12.05
CA THR A 410 6.19 -11.24 13.42
C THR A 410 7.37 -11.70 14.26
N ASP A 411 7.90 -12.90 14.04
CA ASP A 411 9.09 -13.41 14.75
C ASP A 411 10.39 -12.73 14.31
N HIS A 412 10.36 -12.03 13.16
CA HIS A 412 11.45 -11.19 12.67
C HIS A 412 11.25 -9.70 13.02
N LEU A 413 10.10 -9.34 13.60
CA LEU A 413 9.93 -8.08 14.31
C LEU A 413 10.64 -8.25 15.66
N PRO A 414 11.82 -7.61 15.89
CA PRO A 414 12.55 -7.80 17.14
C PRO A 414 11.64 -7.49 18.33
N SER A 415 11.60 -8.40 19.30
CA SER A 415 10.97 -8.13 20.59
C SER A 415 11.73 -6.97 21.24
N GLY A 416 11.01 -5.86 21.52
CA GLY A 416 11.54 -4.74 22.28
C GLY A 416 11.91 -5.15 23.71
#